data_2a464cab189090ea2526f183d432f06f
#
_entry.id   2a464cab189090ea2526f183d432f06f
#
_cell.length_a   1.000
_cell.length_b   1.000
_cell.length_c   1.000
_cell.angle_alpha   90.00
_cell.angle_beta   90.00
_cell.angle_gamma   90.00
#
_symmetry.space_group_name_H-M   'P 1'
#
loop_
_entity.id
_entity.type
_entity.pdbx_description
1 polymer ?
#
loop_
_entity_poly.entity_id
_entity_poly.type
_entity_poly.pdbx_seq_one_letter_code
_entity_poly.pdbx_strand_id
1 'polypeptide(L)'
;MDIKTFRAKTMRQALDLVHQELGPDASVLHTRQCNRGWVGSWLFGQEYEIAASATVNVPSRIAQPQLETVTTSASQDPDPLSHSDYAATYRNDFQRDVVGQIDTLQELVEKLYERTTKFPGPELPEVLFRVFTDLIEADVEETIARELIDFVRSESSSNELVDGLLIKTRLAQWLENEIKVTGPVRTDESRRRLVAVVGPTGVGKTTTIAKLAANYRLRERKRVGLITVDTYRVAAVEQLRTYADIIDLPMEVVATPREMREAVAGMSHLDLVLMDTAGRSPRDEVRIQELKSMLAEARPDEVHLVLSATAGANGMAATADRFAEVGTTAITLTKLDEATSLGHLISLIRKCPLPIAYLTDGQNVPDDIQVAVADRLASAMLGMEE
;
A
#
# COMPACT_ATOMS: atom_id res chain seq x y z
N MET A 1 -2.90 -38.61 -9.70
CA MET A 1 -2.33 -37.75 -8.62
C MET A 1 -3.36 -37.72 -7.50
N ASP A 2 -3.08 -38.42 -6.39
CA ASP A 2 -3.98 -38.36 -5.23
C ASP A 2 -3.58 -37.18 -4.35
N ILE A 3 -4.31 -36.08 -4.49
CA ILE A 3 -4.18 -34.93 -3.61
C ILE A 3 -5.34 -35.01 -2.62
N LYS A 4 -5.02 -35.08 -1.32
CA LYS A 4 -6.01 -35.08 -0.26
C LYS A 4 -5.98 -33.75 0.48
N THR A 5 -7.15 -33.28 0.92
CA THR A 5 -7.32 -32.02 1.62
C THR A 5 -7.76 -32.29 3.05
N PHE A 6 -7.03 -31.71 4.02
CA PHE A 6 -7.26 -31.86 5.45
C PHE A 6 -7.65 -30.52 6.07
N ARG A 7 -8.62 -30.54 7.00
CA ARG A 7 -9.07 -29.34 7.71
C ARG A 7 -8.99 -29.53 9.22
N ALA A 8 -8.45 -28.53 9.92
CA ALA A 8 -8.39 -28.53 11.38
C ALA A 8 -8.43 -27.11 11.94
N LYS A 9 -8.71 -26.98 13.24
CA LYS A 9 -8.77 -25.70 13.96
C LYS A 9 -7.41 -25.04 14.16
N THR A 10 -6.32 -25.81 14.09
CA THR A 10 -4.94 -25.28 14.19
C THR A 10 -4.08 -25.90 13.08
N MET A 11 -3.06 -25.17 12.65
CA MET A 11 -2.08 -25.64 11.66
C MET A 11 -1.40 -26.95 12.09
N ARG A 12 -1.07 -27.07 13.39
CA ARG A 12 -0.44 -28.26 13.94
C ARG A 12 -1.33 -29.49 13.84
N GLN A 13 -2.60 -29.38 14.20
CA GLN A 13 -3.57 -30.47 14.06
C GLN A 13 -3.79 -30.87 12.61
N ALA A 14 -3.78 -29.90 11.67
CA ALA A 14 -3.91 -30.20 10.25
C ALA A 14 -2.70 -30.96 9.71
N LEU A 15 -1.48 -30.62 10.14
CA LEU A 15 -0.25 -31.35 9.80
C LEU A 15 -0.23 -32.75 10.41
N ASP A 16 -0.66 -32.90 11.66
CA ASP A 16 -0.75 -34.21 12.33
C ASP A 16 -1.69 -35.18 11.56
N LEU A 17 -2.82 -34.65 11.03
CA LEU A 17 -3.74 -35.44 10.19
C LEU A 17 -3.10 -35.84 8.86
N VAL A 18 -2.31 -34.95 8.22
CA VAL A 18 -1.56 -35.26 6.99
C VAL A 18 -0.57 -36.39 7.25
N HIS A 19 0.20 -36.34 8.35
CA HIS A 19 1.18 -37.37 8.69
C HIS A 19 0.52 -38.70 9.07
N GLN A 20 -0.63 -38.69 9.71
CA GLN A 20 -1.37 -39.91 10.07
C GLN A 20 -1.93 -40.65 8.85
N GLU A 21 -2.45 -39.91 7.84
CA GLU A 21 -3.10 -40.54 6.68
C GLU A 21 -2.15 -40.77 5.50
N LEU A 22 -1.18 -39.91 5.27
CA LEU A 22 -0.29 -39.95 4.10
C LEU A 22 1.15 -40.37 4.45
N GLY A 23 1.45 -40.50 5.74
CA GLY A 23 2.78 -40.87 6.24
C GLY A 23 3.71 -39.68 6.49
N PRO A 24 4.87 -39.92 7.17
CA PRO A 24 5.78 -38.85 7.56
C PRO A 24 6.47 -38.15 6.39
N ASP A 25 6.52 -38.77 5.22
CA ASP A 25 7.15 -38.26 4.01
C ASP A 25 6.17 -37.51 3.06
N ALA A 26 4.96 -37.25 3.50
CA ALA A 26 3.95 -36.55 2.71
C ALA A 26 4.33 -35.10 2.45
N SER A 27 4.31 -34.70 1.19
CA SER A 27 4.59 -33.32 0.77
C SER A 27 3.35 -32.44 0.87
N VAL A 28 3.44 -31.33 1.58
CA VAL A 28 2.41 -30.28 1.63
C VAL A 28 2.51 -29.43 0.36
N LEU A 29 1.45 -29.41 -0.43
CA LEU A 29 1.38 -28.69 -1.70
C LEU A 29 0.85 -27.27 -1.55
N HIS A 30 -0.17 -27.09 -0.68
CA HIS A 30 -0.80 -25.80 -0.46
C HIS A 30 -1.42 -25.73 0.93
N THR A 31 -1.30 -24.55 1.56
CA THR A 31 -1.97 -24.25 2.84
C THR A 31 -2.85 -23.02 2.66
N ARG A 32 -4.09 -23.08 3.13
CA ARG A 32 -5.04 -21.98 3.09
C ARG A 32 -5.73 -21.80 4.44
N GLN A 33 -5.80 -20.56 4.89
CA GLN A 33 -6.63 -20.18 6.03
C GLN A 33 -8.04 -19.88 5.52
N CYS A 34 -9.06 -20.63 6.00
CA CYS A 34 -10.44 -20.46 5.60
C CYS A 34 -11.18 -19.63 6.64
N ASN A 35 -11.53 -18.39 6.27
CA ASN A 35 -12.44 -17.55 7.03
C ASN A 35 -13.87 -17.79 6.50
N ARG A 36 -14.74 -18.37 7.30
CA ARG A 36 -16.18 -18.35 7.02
C ARG A 36 -16.71 -16.98 7.38
N GLY A 37 -17.13 -16.22 6.36
CA GLY A 37 -17.65 -14.86 6.39
C GLY A 37 -18.13 -14.25 7.73
N TRP A 38 -18.27 -12.98 7.82
CA TRP A 38 -18.43 -12.13 9.00
C TRP A 38 -19.29 -12.69 10.18
N VAL A 39 -20.36 -13.41 9.92
CA VAL A 39 -21.22 -13.97 10.98
C VAL A 39 -20.71 -15.32 11.54
N GLY A 40 -19.89 -16.06 10.79
CA GLY A 40 -19.37 -17.38 11.18
C GLY A 40 -18.08 -17.35 11.99
N SER A 41 -17.28 -16.30 11.87
CA SER A 41 -15.98 -16.17 12.55
C SER A 41 -16.10 -16.00 14.07
N TRP A 42 -17.15 -15.37 14.56
CA TRP A 42 -17.38 -15.13 15.98
C TRP A 42 -17.86 -16.36 16.76
N LEU A 43 -18.48 -17.34 16.07
CA LEU A 43 -19.05 -18.54 16.70
C LEU A 43 -18.21 -19.82 16.54
N PHE A 44 -17.35 -19.96 15.50
CA PHE A 44 -16.68 -21.23 15.15
C PHE A 44 -15.16 -21.19 14.99
N GLY A 45 -14.49 -20.05 15.18
CA GLY A 45 -13.02 -19.92 15.10
C GLY A 45 -12.47 -20.06 13.66
N GLN A 46 -11.16 -19.88 13.55
CA GLN A 46 -10.42 -20.01 12.28
C GLN A 46 -10.15 -21.48 11.98
N GLU A 47 -10.28 -21.91 10.71
CA GLU A 47 -9.92 -23.25 10.24
C GLU A 47 -8.78 -23.18 9.22
N TYR A 48 -7.87 -24.15 9.30
CA TYR A 48 -6.76 -24.31 8.37
C TYR A 48 -7.03 -25.49 7.43
N GLU A 49 -6.85 -25.28 6.14
CA GLU A 49 -6.95 -26.29 5.10
C GLU A 49 -5.58 -26.55 4.50
N ILE A 50 -5.16 -27.82 4.47
CA ILE A 50 -3.88 -28.27 3.90
C ILE A 50 -4.17 -29.28 2.80
N ALA A 51 -3.66 -29.03 1.61
CA ALA A 51 -3.61 -29.99 0.51
C ALA A 51 -2.24 -30.68 0.51
N ALA A 52 -2.22 -32.00 0.61
CA ALA A 52 -1.00 -32.81 0.67
C ALA A 52 -1.08 -34.04 -0.27
N SER A 53 0.07 -34.57 -0.69
CA SER A 53 0.20 -35.77 -1.50
C SER A 53 1.40 -36.61 -1.06
N ALA A 54 1.22 -37.93 -1.11
CA ALA A 54 2.30 -38.90 -0.83
C ALA A 54 3.19 -39.19 -2.07
N THR A 55 2.76 -38.76 -3.27
CA THR A 55 3.42 -39.13 -4.55
C THR A 55 4.14 -37.99 -5.26
N VAL A 56 4.03 -36.75 -4.75
CA VAL A 56 4.66 -35.56 -5.37
C VAL A 56 5.81 -35.10 -4.50
N ASN A 57 7.04 -35.27 -4.98
CA ASN A 57 8.24 -34.77 -4.32
C ASN A 57 8.50 -33.33 -4.78
N VAL A 58 8.19 -32.34 -3.95
CA VAL A 58 8.50 -30.92 -4.22
C VAL A 58 9.87 -30.62 -3.64
N PRO A 59 10.89 -30.21 -4.44
CA PRO A 59 12.20 -29.89 -3.88
C PRO A 59 12.10 -28.72 -2.93
N SER A 60 12.42 -28.96 -1.66
CA SER A 60 12.52 -27.94 -0.62
C SER A 60 13.62 -26.93 -1.00
N ARG A 61 13.31 -25.65 -1.04
CA ARG A 61 14.26 -24.54 -1.30
C ARG A 61 15.17 -24.21 -0.10
N ILE A 62 15.18 -25.03 0.92
CA ILE A 62 16.11 -24.87 2.04
C ILE A 62 17.30 -25.77 1.73
N ALA A 63 18.42 -25.17 1.32
CA ALA A 63 19.68 -25.87 1.13
C ALA A 63 20.14 -26.44 2.49
N GLN A 64 20.06 -27.75 2.65
CA GLN A 64 20.78 -28.43 3.71
C GLN A 64 22.27 -28.45 3.34
N PRO A 65 23.20 -28.17 4.24
CA PRO A 65 24.62 -28.33 3.99
C PRO A 65 24.91 -29.81 3.74
N GLN A 66 25.43 -30.12 2.55
CA GLN A 66 25.92 -31.47 2.19
C GLN A 66 27.08 -31.81 3.10
N LEU A 67 26.91 -32.85 3.91
CA LEU A 67 28.01 -33.54 4.56
C LEU A 67 28.77 -34.34 3.48
N GLU A 68 29.92 -33.83 3.06
CA GLU A 68 30.85 -34.56 2.23
C GLU A 68 31.32 -35.78 3.01
N THR A 69 31.01 -36.97 2.50
CA THR A 69 31.58 -38.24 3.00
C THR A 69 33.02 -38.34 2.54
N VAL A 70 33.94 -37.99 3.42
CA VAL A 70 35.35 -38.29 3.23
C VAL A 70 35.54 -39.75 3.58
N THR A 71 35.82 -40.57 2.57
CA THR A 71 36.35 -41.96 2.74
C THR A 71 37.78 -41.88 3.25
N THR A 72 37.98 -42.19 4.52
CA THR A 72 39.32 -42.35 5.07
C THR A 72 39.58 -43.82 5.37
N SER A 73 40.68 -44.31 4.79
CA SER A 73 41.31 -45.60 5.06
C SER A 73 41.74 -45.73 6.51
N ALA A 74 41.58 -46.94 7.02
CA ALA A 74 41.86 -47.36 8.40
C ALA A 74 43.29 -47.08 8.85
N SER A 75 43.45 -46.50 10.02
CA SER A 75 44.52 -46.86 11.00
C SER A 75 44.29 -46.15 12.32
N GLN A 76 44.18 -46.97 13.36
CA GLN A 76 44.46 -46.76 14.81
C GLN A 76 43.46 -45.89 15.60
N ASP A 77 42.82 -46.58 16.56
CA ASP A 77 42.04 -46.07 17.67
C ASP A 77 42.79 -45.05 18.52
N PRO A 78 42.11 -44.02 18.99
CA PRO A 78 42.19 -43.64 20.40
C PRO A 78 40.81 -43.54 21.04
N ASP A 79 40.75 -43.95 22.30
CA ASP A 79 39.75 -43.92 23.34
C ASP A 79 38.41 -43.17 23.12
N PRO A 80 37.29 -43.74 23.55
CA PRO A 80 35.99 -43.10 23.47
C PRO A 80 35.85 -42.01 24.54
N LEU A 81 36.02 -40.75 24.13
CA LEU A 81 35.57 -39.61 24.92
C LEU A 81 34.04 -39.67 25.06
N SER A 82 33.59 -39.63 26.31
CA SER A 82 32.21 -39.88 26.72
C SER A 82 31.23 -38.90 26.05
N HIS A 83 30.05 -39.39 25.64
CA HIS A 83 28.92 -38.59 25.10
C HIS A 83 28.50 -37.40 25.97
N SER A 84 29.01 -37.28 27.21
CA SER A 84 28.78 -36.17 28.14
C SER A 84 29.51 -34.88 27.74
N ASP A 85 30.67 -34.97 27.10
CA ASP A 85 31.50 -33.80 26.81
C ASP A 85 31.03 -33.06 25.56
N TYR A 86 30.49 -33.78 24.57
CA TYR A 86 29.85 -33.14 23.40
C TYR A 86 28.58 -32.39 23.76
N ALA A 87 27.75 -32.94 24.64
CA ALA A 87 26.53 -32.29 25.12
C ALA A 87 26.83 -31.04 25.98
N ALA A 88 27.93 -31.03 26.70
CA ALA A 88 28.38 -29.87 27.49
C ALA A 88 28.90 -28.74 26.60
N THR A 89 29.66 -29.09 25.55
CA THR A 89 30.20 -28.10 24.60
C THR A 89 29.09 -27.43 23.77
N TYR A 90 28.12 -28.21 23.23
CA TYR A 90 26.98 -27.67 22.54
C TYR A 90 26.09 -26.79 23.41
N ARG A 91 25.91 -27.14 24.69
CA ARG A 91 25.14 -26.33 25.64
C ARG A 91 25.83 -25.00 25.96
N ASN A 92 27.16 -25.02 26.08
CA ASN A 92 27.95 -23.80 26.31
C ASN A 92 27.98 -22.88 25.08
N ASP A 93 28.08 -23.43 23.87
CA ASP A 93 28.03 -22.63 22.64
C ASP A 93 26.65 -22.04 22.40
N PHE A 94 25.57 -22.81 22.61
CA PHE A 94 24.20 -22.30 22.55
C PHE A 94 23.94 -21.21 23.59
N GLN A 95 24.42 -21.37 24.82
CA GLN A 95 24.31 -20.34 25.86
C GLN A 95 25.08 -19.06 25.47
N ARG A 96 26.27 -19.18 24.88
CA ARG A 96 27.04 -18.02 24.39
C ARG A 96 26.33 -17.30 23.24
N ASP A 97 25.74 -18.03 22.29
CA ASP A 97 24.97 -17.43 21.19
C ASP A 97 23.73 -16.71 21.71
N VAL A 98 23.00 -17.30 22.66
CA VAL A 98 21.83 -16.67 23.28
C VAL A 98 22.23 -15.44 24.09
N VAL A 99 23.30 -15.47 24.84
CA VAL A 99 23.81 -14.30 25.58
C VAL A 99 24.27 -13.22 24.60
N GLY A 100 24.96 -13.56 23.51
CA GLY A 100 25.36 -12.61 22.47
C GLY A 100 24.18 -11.97 21.74
N GLN A 101 23.07 -12.71 21.55
CA GLN A 101 21.83 -12.14 21.00
C GLN A 101 21.12 -11.22 21.99
N ILE A 102 21.15 -11.57 23.30
CA ILE A 102 20.61 -10.69 24.36
C ILE A 102 21.42 -9.40 24.46
N ASP A 103 22.75 -9.47 24.42
CA ASP A 103 23.62 -8.30 24.44
C ASP A 103 23.37 -7.41 23.20
N THR A 104 23.19 -8.03 22.02
CA THR A 104 22.84 -7.29 20.79
C THR A 104 21.46 -6.62 20.88
N LEU A 105 20.48 -7.31 21.46
CA LEU A 105 19.16 -6.74 21.73
C LEU A 105 19.23 -5.62 22.77
N GLN A 106 20.03 -5.76 23.80
CA GLN A 106 20.27 -4.70 24.80
C GLN A 106 20.92 -3.47 24.16
N GLU A 107 21.95 -3.65 23.32
CA GLU A 107 22.55 -2.54 22.55
C GLU A 107 21.55 -1.87 21.60
N LEU A 108 20.67 -2.64 20.96
CA LEU A 108 19.62 -2.11 20.10
C LEU A 108 18.58 -1.32 20.88
N VAL A 109 18.15 -1.84 22.03
CA VAL A 109 17.25 -1.15 22.97
C VAL A 109 17.92 0.11 23.53
N GLU A 110 19.21 0.05 23.88
CA GLU A 110 19.96 1.20 24.38
C GLU A 110 20.17 2.25 23.29
N LYS A 111 20.45 1.87 22.03
CA LYS A 111 20.48 2.77 20.88
C LYS A 111 19.11 3.33 20.54
N LEU A 112 18.03 2.58 20.70
CA LEU A 112 16.66 3.08 20.57
C LEU A 112 16.35 4.04 21.72
N TYR A 113 16.75 3.72 22.95
CA TYR A 113 16.59 4.59 24.12
C TYR A 113 17.40 5.88 23.97
N GLU A 114 18.65 5.83 23.48
CA GLU A 114 19.46 7.02 23.18
C GLU A 114 18.88 7.86 22.04
N ARG A 115 18.24 7.26 21.05
CA ARG A 115 17.53 8.00 20.01
C ARG A 115 16.26 8.65 20.53
N THR A 116 15.55 8.00 21.46
CA THR A 116 14.35 8.54 22.10
C THR A 116 14.69 9.58 23.18
N THR A 117 15.82 9.46 23.87
CA THR A 117 16.24 10.43 24.91
C THR A 117 16.92 11.69 24.36
N LYS A 118 17.18 11.79 23.06
CA LYS A 118 17.57 13.05 22.42
C LYS A 118 16.40 14.00 22.17
N PHE A 119 15.41 14.00 23.06
CA PHE A 119 14.60 15.20 23.25
C PHE A 119 15.43 16.20 24.05
N PRO A 120 15.97 17.28 23.45
CA PRO A 120 16.58 18.35 24.21
C PRO A 120 15.47 19.20 24.83
N GLY A 121 14.95 18.75 25.97
CA GLY A 121 13.86 19.44 26.66
C GLY A 121 13.43 18.69 27.93
N PRO A 122 12.71 19.35 28.88
CA PRO A 122 12.17 18.70 30.05
C PRO A 122 11.31 17.49 29.63
N GLU A 123 11.36 16.43 30.44
CA GLU A 123 10.64 15.17 30.23
C GLU A 123 9.22 15.42 29.70
N LEU A 124 8.89 14.80 28.55
CA LEU A 124 7.54 14.87 27.99
C LEU A 124 6.57 14.22 28.99
N PRO A 125 5.41 14.82 29.27
CA PRO A 125 4.35 14.14 29.98
C PRO A 125 4.04 12.80 29.32
N GLU A 126 3.76 11.77 30.14
CA GLU A 126 3.54 10.39 29.67
C GLU A 126 2.53 10.31 28.51
N VAL A 127 1.49 11.13 28.55
CA VAL A 127 0.45 11.16 27.52
C VAL A 127 0.98 11.69 26.19
N LEU A 128 1.81 12.74 26.19
CA LEU A 128 2.45 13.24 24.97
C LEU A 128 3.45 12.26 24.40
N PHE A 129 4.16 11.53 25.25
CA PHE A 129 5.07 10.47 24.81
C PHE A 129 4.30 9.33 24.12
N ARG A 130 3.14 8.91 24.64
CA ARG A 130 2.29 7.92 23.98
C ARG A 130 1.81 8.42 22.62
N VAL A 131 1.29 9.64 22.54
CA VAL A 131 0.85 10.22 21.26
C VAL A 131 2.01 10.31 20.26
N PHE A 132 3.21 10.67 20.71
CA PHE A 132 4.41 10.65 19.87
C PHE A 132 4.71 9.23 19.33
N THR A 133 4.64 8.22 20.19
CA THR A 133 4.83 6.83 19.80
C THR A 133 3.79 6.38 18.79
N ASP A 134 2.51 6.70 19.02
CA ASP A 134 1.41 6.40 18.09
C ASP A 134 1.63 7.06 16.71
N LEU A 135 2.15 8.29 16.66
CA LEU A 135 2.50 8.96 15.41
C LEU A 135 3.64 8.26 14.67
N ILE A 136 4.66 7.78 15.37
CA ILE A 136 5.76 7.02 14.77
C ILE A 136 5.25 5.66 14.27
N GLU A 137 4.41 4.97 15.03
CA GLU A 137 3.77 3.71 14.61
C GLU A 137 2.85 3.89 13.41
N ALA A 138 2.21 5.05 13.28
CA ALA A 138 1.44 5.44 12.10
C ALA A 138 2.31 5.84 10.90
N ASP A 139 3.64 5.67 10.96
CA ASP A 139 4.62 6.02 9.91
C ASP A 139 4.73 7.54 9.63
N VAL A 140 4.49 8.37 10.66
CA VAL A 140 4.79 9.81 10.58
C VAL A 140 6.30 10.02 10.72
N GLU A 141 6.88 10.85 9.86
CA GLU A 141 8.31 11.20 9.94
C GLU A 141 8.63 11.84 11.30
N GLU A 142 9.71 11.39 11.95
CA GLU A 142 10.06 11.79 13.33
C GLU A 142 10.12 13.31 13.52
N THR A 143 10.66 14.03 12.55
CA THR A 143 10.73 15.49 12.57
C THR A 143 9.36 16.14 12.61
N ILE A 144 8.42 15.59 11.84
CA ILE A 144 7.03 16.05 11.82
C ILE A 144 6.31 15.67 13.11
N ALA A 145 6.51 14.44 13.60
CA ALA A 145 5.92 14.01 14.86
C ALA A 145 6.37 14.91 16.04
N ARG A 146 7.64 15.32 16.07
CA ARG A 146 8.15 16.30 17.06
C ARG A 146 7.48 17.66 16.95
N GLU A 147 7.39 18.20 15.73
CA GLU A 147 6.70 19.47 15.48
C GLU A 147 5.22 19.43 15.95
N LEU A 148 4.53 18.32 15.66
CA LEU A 148 3.14 18.10 16.08
C LEU A 148 3.00 18.10 17.61
N ILE A 149 3.91 17.42 18.31
CA ILE A 149 3.91 17.40 19.79
C ILE A 149 4.25 18.76 20.38
N ASP A 150 5.22 19.48 19.81
CA ASP A 150 5.57 20.83 20.25
C ASP A 150 4.42 21.82 20.02
N PHE A 151 3.72 21.71 18.90
CA PHE A 151 2.52 22.48 18.62
C PHE A 151 1.45 22.27 19.72
N VAL A 152 1.08 21.00 19.99
CA VAL A 152 0.08 20.70 21.02
C VAL A 152 0.52 21.21 22.38
N ARG A 153 1.80 21.07 22.72
CA ARG A 153 2.34 21.55 24.00
C ARG A 153 2.23 23.06 24.14
N SER A 154 2.40 23.82 23.06
CA SER A 154 2.32 25.28 23.05
C SER A 154 0.87 25.80 23.14
N GLU A 155 -0.07 25.08 22.54
CA GLU A 155 -1.48 25.49 22.40
C GLU A 155 -2.40 24.90 23.48
N SER A 156 -1.93 23.96 24.32
CA SER A 156 -2.75 23.26 25.30
C SER A 156 -2.40 23.65 26.73
N SER A 157 -3.42 23.78 27.55
CA SER A 157 -3.24 23.95 29.00
C SER A 157 -2.80 22.65 29.69
N SER A 158 -2.17 22.74 30.87
CA SER A 158 -1.68 21.57 31.61
C SER A 158 -2.79 20.53 31.89
N ASN A 159 -4.03 20.94 32.02
CA ASN A 159 -5.17 20.05 32.27
C ASN A 159 -5.63 19.31 31.01
N GLU A 160 -5.41 19.87 29.84
CA GLU A 160 -5.77 19.26 28.56
C GLU A 160 -4.71 18.25 28.07
N LEU A 161 -3.47 18.42 28.51
CA LEU A 161 -2.35 17.51 28.20
C LEU A 161 -2.44 16.15 28.90
N VAL A 162 -3.47 15.90 29.70
CA VAL A 162 -3.74 14.63 30.40
C VAL A 162 -4.61 13.68 29.57
N ASP A 163 -5.34 14.20 28.56
CA ASP A 163 -6.26 13.43 27.72
C ASP A 163 -5.68 13.21 26.30
N GLY A 164 -5.21 11.99 26.05
CA GLY A 164 -4.63 11.61 24.76
C GLY A 164 -5.62 11.71 23.59
N LEU A 165 -6.92 11.47 23.81
CA LEU A 165 -7.94 11.60 22.77
C LEU A 165 -8.15 13.07 22.38
N LEU A 166 -8.18 13.97 23.37
CA LEU A 166 -8.29 15.41 23.13
C LEU A 166 -7.06 15.92 22.33
N ILE A 167 -5.87 15.44 22.67
CA ILE A 167 -4.63 15.76 21.96
C ILE A 167 -4.73 15.32 20.50
N LYS A 168 -5.10 14.07 20.24
CA LYS A 168 -5.26 13.54 18.86
C LYS A 168 -6.32 14.33 18.09
N THR A 169 -7.43 14.67 18.71
CA THR A 169 -8.49 15.48 18.09
C THR A 169 -7.97 16.86 17.67
N ARG A 170 -7.17 17.52 18.50
CA ARG A 170 -6.53 18.81 18.15
C ARG A 170 -5.52 18.67 17.01
N LEU A 171 -4.73 17.60 17.02
CA LEU A 171 -3.82 17.30 15.93
C LEU A 171 -4.58 17.07 14.61
N ALA A 172 -5.70 16.35 14.66
CA ALA A 172 -6.55 16.13 13.48
C ALA A 172 -7.12 17.46 12.95
N GLN A 173 -7.64 18.33 13.79
CA GLN A 173 -8.13 19.65 13.41
C GLN A 173 -7.02 20.54 12.81
N TRP A 174 -5.82 20.48 13.39
CA TRP A 174 -4.69 21.22 12.85
C TRP A 174 -4.28 20.69 11.46
N LEU A 175 -4.20 19.36 11.31
CA LEU A 175 -3.84 18.72 10.06
C LEU A 175 -4.90 18.93 8.97
N GLU A 176 -6.19 18.94 9.36
CA GLU A 176 -7.30 19.26 8.46
C GLU A 176 -7.10 20.61 7.75
N ASN A 177 -6.60 21.63 8.46
CA ASN A 177 -6.33 22.94 7.88
C ASN A 177 -5.12 22.94 6.91
N GLU A 178 -4.19 21.99 7.01
CA GLU A 178 -3.09 21.83 6.06
C GLU A 178 -3.50 21.06 4.80
N ILE A 179 -4.51 20.19 4.89
CA ILE A 179 -4.95 19.34 3.79
C ILE A 179 -5.80 20.15 2.81
N LYS A 180 -5.29 20.29 1.60
CA LYS A 180 -6.07 20.92 0.51
C LYS A 180 -6.84 19.85 -0.24
N VAL A 181 -8.13 20.06 -0.46
CA VAL A 181 -9.00 19.21 -1.29
C VAL A 181 -9.68 20.01 -2.38
N THR A 182 -9.95 19.38 -3.54
CA THR A 182 -10.65 20.05 -4.65
C THR A 182 -12.16 19.86 -4.62
N GLY A 183 -12.64 18.82 -3.95
CA GLY A 183 -13.98 18.28 -4.17
C GLY A 183 -14.08 17.47 -5.50
N PRO A 184 -15.30 17.02 -5.85
CA PRO A 184 -15.51 16.22 -7.06
C PRO A 184 -15.29 17.04 -8.34
N VAL A 185 -14.96 16.36 -9.45
CA VAL A 185 -14.91 16.98 -10.78
C VAL A 185 -16.26 17.60 -11.08
N ARG A 186 -16.28 18.91 -11.30
CA ARG A 186 -17.52 19.65 -11.58
C ARG A 186 -17.85 19.51 -13.06
N THR A 187 -19.03 18.96 -13.34
CA THR A 187 -19.59 18.90 -14.68
C THR A 187 -20.66 19.97 -14.84
N ASP A 188 -20.47 20.85 -15.81
CA ASP A 188 -21.41 21.89 -16.15
C ASP A 188 -22.12 21.52 -17.48
N GLU A 189 -23.45 21.72 -17.56
CA GLU A 189 -24.20 21.39 -18.76
C GLU A 189 -23.84 22.28 -19.98
N SER A 190 -23.24 23.44 -19.73
CA SER A 190 -22.85 24.40 -20.75
C SER A 190 -21.50 24.09 -21.41
N ARG A 191 -20.64 23.30 -20.77
CA ARG A 191 -19.28 23.04 -21.23
C ARG A 191 -18.82 21.63 -20.88
N ARG A 192 -18.34 20.89 -21.89
CA ARG A 192 -17.65 19.62 -21.66
C ARG A 192 -16.43 19.82 -20.75
N ARG A 193 -16.29 18.94 -19.78
CA ARG A 193 -15.08 18.83 -18.92
C ARG A 193 -14.19 17.70 -19.43
N LEU A 194 -12.89 17.94 -19.54
CA LEU A 194 -11.91 16.92 -19.86
C LEU A 194 -10.93 16.76 -18.70
N VAL A 195 -10.83 15.56 -18.16
CA VAL A 195 -9.94 15.21 -17.06
C VAL A 195 -8.96 14.15 -17.53
N ALA A 196 -7.68 14.45 -17.46
CA ALA A 196 -6.60 13.50 -17.75
C ALA A 196 -6.07 12.87 -16.46
N VAL A 197 -5.81 11.58 -16.50
CA VAL A 197 -5.23 10.83 -15.39
C VAL A 197 -3.82 10.40 -15.75
N VAL A 198 -2.82 10.85 -14.98
CA VAL A 198 -1.40 10.63 -15.22
C VAL A 198 -0.73 9.98 -14.01
N GLY A 199 0.47 9.44 -14.16
CA GLY A 199 1.25 8.90 -13.04
C GLY A 199 2.05 7.65 -13.40
N PRO A 200 2.78 7.09 -12.43
CA PRO A 200 3.62 5.91 -12.60
C PRO A 200 2.88 4.65 -13.05
N THR A 201 3.64 3.62 -13.43
CA THR A 201 3.06 2.30 -13.75
C THR A 201 2.54 1.62 -12.48
N GLY A 202 1.38 0.96 -12.58
CA GLY A 202 0.84 0.13 -11.48
C GLY A 202 0.14 0.88 -10.36
N VAL A 203 0.01 2.21 -10.43
CA VAL A 203 -0.67 3.03 -9.40
C VAL A 203 -2.20 3.03 -9.51
N GLY A 204 -2.81 2.31 -10.45
CA GLY A 204 -4.27 2.20 -10.53
C GLY A 204 -4.98 3.22 -11.45
N LYS A 205 -4.28 3.90 -12.40
CA LYS A 205 -4.89 4.91 -13.29
C LYS A 205 -6.13 4.43 -14.04
N THR A 206 -6.00 3.34 -14.80
CA THR A 206 -7.09 2.78 -15.61
C THR A 206 -8.28 2.35 -14.75
N THR A 207 -8.02 1.76 -13.58
CA THR A 207 -9.07 1.38 -12.62
C THR A 207 -9.76 2.62 -12.02
N THR A 208 -9.00 3.67 -11.70
CA THR A 208 -9.56 4.94 -11.23
C THR A 208 -10.47 5.58 -12.26
N ILE A 209 -10.05 5.59 -13.55
CA ILE A 209 -10.89 6.07 -14.66
C ILE A 209 -12.17 5.26 -14.78
N ALA A 210 -12.09 3.92 -14.71
CA ALA A 210 -13.27 3.08 -14.77
C ALA A 210 -14.26 3.39 -13.64
N LYS A 211 -13.77 3.60 -12.41
CA LYS A 211 -14.59 3.99 -11.25
C LYS A 211 -15.23 5.36 -11.43
N LEU A 212 -14.46 6.36 -11.85
CA LEU A 212 -14.98 7.70 -12.13
C LEU A 212 -16.04 7.67 -13.24
N ALA A 213 -15.75 7.00 -14.36
CA ALA A 213 -16.67 6.88 -15.48
C ALA A 213 -18.00 6.25 -15.06
N ALA A 214 -17.94 5.16 -14.31
CA ALA A 214 -19.13 4.46 -13.84
C ALA A 214 -19.92 5.32 -12.83
N ASN A 215 -19.27 6.02 -11.91
CA ASN A 215 -19.95 6.91 -10.97
C ASN A 215 -20.67 8.04 -11.69
N TYR A 216 -19.99 8.76 -12.59
CA TYR A 216 -20.60 9.86 -13.34
C TYR A 216 -21.72 9.38 -14.27
N ARG A 217 -21.56 8.22 -14.92
CA ARG A 217 -22.56 7.64 -15.82
C ARG A 217 -23.78 7.13 -15.08
N LEU A 218 -23.57 6.29 -14.06
CA LEU A 218 -24.64 5.53 -13.42
C LEU A 218 -25.34 6.31 -12.29
N ARG A 219 -24.58 7.06 -11.48
CA ARG A 219 -25.11 7.78 -10.32
C ARG A 219 -25.48 9.22 -10.66
N GLU A 220 -24.63 9.94 -11.38
CA GLU A 220 -24.87 11.33 -11.75
C GLU A 220 -25.58 11.49 -13.10
N ARG A 221 -25.76 10.39 -13.85
CA ARG A 221 -26.45 10.34 -15.15
C ARG A 221 -25.86 11.30 -16.18
N LYS A 222 -24.56 11.55 -16.14
CA LYS A 222 -23.84 12.38 -17.09
C LYS A 222 -23.51 11.61 -18.37
N ARG A 223 -23.36 12.33 -19.47
CA ARG A 223 -22.83 11.78 -20.73
C ARG A 223 -21.31 11.77 -20.62
N VAL A 224 -20.75 10.56 -20.48
CA VAL A 224 -19.32 10.35 -20.26
C VAL A 224 -18.70 9.69 -21.49
N GLY A 225 -17.46 10.05 -21.82
CA GLY A 225 -16.66 9.39 -22.85
C GLY A 225 -15.25 9.08 -22.33
N LEU A 226 -14.61 8.12 -22.95
CA LEU A 226 -13.28 7.67 -22.61
C LEU A 226 -12.31 7.88 -23.76
N ILE A 227 -11.11 8.37 -23.47
CA ILE A 227 -9.98 8.41 -24.40
C ILE A 227 -8.84 7.66 -23.74
N THR A 228 -8.17 6.74 -24.43
CA THR A 228 -6.93 6.15 -23.93
C THR A 228 -5.77 6.40 -24.88
N VAL A 229 -4.62 6.74 -24.32
CA VAL A 229 -3.33 6.83 -25.03
C VAL A 229 -2.34 5.74 -24.60
N ASP A 230 -2.79 4.74 -23.82
CA ASP A 230 -1.98 3.59 -23.43
C ASP A 230 -1.99 2.50 -24.52
N THR A 231 -1.56 2.85 -25.73
CA THR A 231 -1.55 1.94 -26.89
C THR A 231 -0.52 0.84 -26.81
N TYR A 232 0.46 0.95 -25.90
CA TYR A 232 1.51 -0.06 -25.71
C TYR A 232 1.04 -1.31 -24.97
N ARG A 233 0.02 -1.15 -24.10
CA ARG A 233 -0.50 -2.23 -23.27
C ARG A 233 -1.87 -2.67 -23.77
N VAL A 234 -1.87 -3.58 -24.77
CA VAL A 234 -3.12 -4.09 -25.39
C VAL A 234 -4.12 -4.54 -24.32
N ALA A 235 -3.68 -5.28 -23.30
CA ALA A 235 -4.55 -5.73 -22.21
C ALA A 235 -5.18 -4.59 -21.43
N ALA A 236 -4.52 -3.43 -21.29
CA ALA A 236 -5.10 -2.27 -20.59
C ALA A 236 -6.19 -1.59 -21.45
N VAL A 237 -5.96 -1.51 -22.76
CA VAL A 237 -6.97 -1.02 -23.70
C VAL A 237 -8.22 -1.90 -23.68
N GLU A 238 -8.05 -3.23 -23.75
CA GLU A 238 -9.18 -4.18 -23.71
C GLU A 238 -9.90 -4.17 -22.35
N GLN A 239 -9.16 -4.00 -21.25
CA GLN A 239 -9.77 -3.84 -19.94
C GLN A 239 -10.65 -2.60 -19.86
N LEU A 240 -10.15 -1.44 -20.33
CA LEU A 240 -10.93 -0.20 -20.34
C LEU A 240 -12.13 -0.28 -21.29
N ARG A 241 -11.96 -0.94 -22.45
CA ARG A 241 -13.03 -1.20 -23.41
C ARG A 241 -14.13 -2.04 -22.79
N THR A 242 -13.79 -3.09 -22.06
CA THR A 242 -14.76 -3.93 -21.34
C THR A 242 -15.62 -3.09 -20.39
N TYR A 243 -15.02 -2.18 -19.64
CA TYR A 243 -15.81 -1.26 -18.80
C TYR A 243 -16.67 -0.33 -19.63
N ALA A 244 -16.12 0.25 -20.71
CA ALA A 244 -16.88 1.12 -21.61
C ALA A 244 -18.12 0.42 -22.18
N ASP A 245 -17.97 -0.80 -22.64
CA ASP A 245 -19.06 -1.62 -23.21
C ASP A 245 -20.13 -1.97 -22.15
N ILE A 246 -19.71 -2.33 -20.93
CA ILE A 246 -20.66 -2.67 -19.83
C ILE A 246 -21.56 -1.49 -19.47
N ILE A 247 -21.02 -0.26 -19.45
CA ILE A 247 -21.75 0.95 -19.03
C ILE A 247 -22.16 1.84 -20.19
N ASP A 248 -22.04 1.35 -21.41
CA ASP A 248 -22.43 2.02 -22.66
C ASP A 248 -21.81 3.42 -22.80
N LEU A 249 -20.46 3.46 -22.89
CA LEU A 249 -19.69 4.67 -23.09
C LEU A 249 -18.94 4.65 -24.42
N PRO A 250 -18.91 5.77 -25.16
CA PRO A 250 -18.01 5.94 -26.30
C PRO A 250 -16.56 5.94 -25.82
N MET A 251 -15.70 5.18 -26.50
CA MET A 251 -14.28 5.07 -26.21
C MET A 251 -13.45 5.21 -27.48
N GLU A 252 -12.43 6.09 -27.42
CA GLU A 252 -11.45 6.29 -28.49
C GLU A 252 -10.05 5.88 -28.04
N VAL A 253 -9.31 5.20 -28.93
CA VAL A 253 -7.91 4.84 -28.73
C VAL A 253 -7.07 5.76 -29.62
N VAL A 254 -6.17 6.50 -28.99
CA VAL A 254 -5.41 7.59 -29.63
C VAL A 254 -3.92 7.33 -29.51
N ALA A 255 -3.21 7.34 -30.64
CA ALA A 255 -1.77 7.12 -30.69
C ALA A 255 -0.97 8.40 -31.02
N THR A 256 -1.60 9.40 -31.63
CA THR A 256 -0.92 10.60 -32.11
C THR A 256 -1.60 11.88 -31.61
N PRO A 257 -0.85 12.99 -31.51
CA PRO A 257 -1.43 14.31 -31.17
C PRO A 257 -2.55 14.76 -32.12
N ARG A 258 -2.48 14.36 -33.38
CA ARG A 258 -3.53 14.68 -34.35
C ARG A 258 -4.83 13.92 -34.03
N GLU A 259 -4.75 12.61 -33.83
CA GLU A 259 -5.90 11.79 -33.43
C GLU A 259 -6.50 12.31 -32.12
N MET A 260 -5.67 12.82 -31.18
CA MET A 260 -6.15 13.40 -29.93
C MET A 260 -7.08 14.59 -30.20
N ARG A 261 -6.72 15.51 -31.11
CA ARG A 261 -7.60 16.64 -31.46
C ARG A 261 -8.90 16.18 -32.06
N GLU A 262 -8.85 15.17 -32.94
CA GLU A 262 -10.02 14.61 -33.61
C GLU A 262 -10.95 13.92 -32.61
N ALA A 263 -10.42 13.10 -31.70
CA ALA A 263 -11.16 12.43 -30.63
C ALA A 263 -11.83 13.42 -29.67
N VAL A 264 -11.05 14.41 -29.21
CA VAL A 264 -11.57 15.46 -28.33
C VAL A 264 -12.68 16.29 -29.01
N ALA A 265 -12.54 16.59 -30.29
CA ALA A 265 -13.58 17.32 -31.07
C ALA A 265 -14.85 16.46 -31.26
N GLY A 266 -14.70 15.17 -31.57
CA GLY A 266 -15.79 14.21 -31.71
C GLY A 266 -16.63 14.04 -30.43
N MET A 267 -16.02 14.22 -29.27
CA MET A 267 -16.67 14.12 -27.96
C MET A 267 -17.17 15.46 -27.39
N SER A 268 -17.30 16.51 -28.21
CA SER A 268 -17.71 17.83 -27.76
C SER A 268 -19.15 17.90 -27.18
N HIS A 269 -20.00 16.95 -27.54
CA HIS A 269 -21.38 16.81 -27.08
C HIS A 269 -21.55 16.13 -25.72
N LEU A 270 -20.46 15.64 -25.13
CA LEU A 270 -20.46 14.98 -23.84
C LEU A 270 -20.28 15.98 -22.68
N ASP A 271 -20.66 15.58 -21.48
CA ASP A 271 -20.53 16.40 -20.28
C ASP A 271 -19.14 16.22 -19.65
N LEU A 272 -18.60 14.97 -19.68
CA LEU A 272 -17.31 14.59 -19.13
C LEU A 272 -16.56 13.68 -20.09
N VAL A 273 -15.28 13.97 -20.32
CA VAL A 273 -14.35 13.08 -21.02
C VAL A 273 -13.21 12.74 -20.07
N LEU A 274 -12.95 11.45 -19.85
CA LEU A 274 -11.87 10.95 -19.04
C LEU A 274 -10.78 10.36 -19.93
N MET A 275 -9.54 10.84 -19.74
CA MET A 275 -8.39 10.44 -20.54
C MET A 275 -7.45 9.56 -19.73
N ASP A 276 -7.33 8.27 -20.12
CA ASP A 276 -6.38 7.33 -19.56
C ASP A 276 -5.02 7.47 -20.25
N THR A 277 -3.95 7.42 -19.46
CA THR A 277 -2.58 7.51 -19.99
C THR A 277 -1.73 6.31 -19.58
N ALA A 278 -0.75 5.98 -20.41
CA ALA A 278 0.24 4.98 -20.09
C ALA A 278 1.01 5.36 -18.82
N GLY A 279 1.29 4.40 -17.97
CA GLY A 279 2.18 4.59 -16.82
C GLY A 279 3.57 5.00 -17.29
N ARG A 280 4.10 6.08 -16.73
CA ARG A 280 5.43 6.60 -17.08
C ARG A 280 6.31 6.62 -15.84
N SER A 281 7.56 6.16 -16.01
CA SER A 281 8.55 6.35 -14.97
C SER A 281 8.84 7.85 -14.81
N PRO A 282 8.86 8.41 -13.58
CA PRO A 282 9.25 9.80 -13.37
C PRO A 282 10.69 10.11 -13.80
N ARG A 283 11.53 9.08 -14.04
CA ARG A 283 12.90 9.21 -14.54
C ARG A 283 13.01 9.21 -16.07
N ASP A 284 11.94 8.89 -16.78
CA ASP A 284 11.93 8.79 -18.26
C ASP A 284 11.47 10.12 -18.85
N GLU A 285 12.40 11.04 -19.05
CA GLU A 285 12.15 12.38 -19.57
C GLU A 285 11.50 12.35 -20.96
N VAL A 286 11.92 11.44 -21.82
CA VAL A 286 11.38 11.32 -23.19
C VAL A 286 9.88 11.01 -23.13
N ARG A 287 9.51 10.06 -22.29
CA ARG A 287 8.10 9.66 -22.13
C ARG A 287 7.25 10.71 -21.44
N ILE A 288 7.83 11.50 -20.55
CA ILE A 288 7.14 12.66 -19.93
C ILE A 288 6.89 13.74 -21.00
N GLN A 289 7.84 14.00 -21.90
CA GLN A 289 7.65 14.97 -22.99
C GLN A 289 6.63 14.49 -24.04
N GLU A 290 6.59 13.20 -24.37
CA GLU A 290 5.52 12.63 -25.21
C GLU A 290 4.14 12.85 -24.57
N LEU A 291 4.00 12.57 -23.28
CA LEU A 291 2.77 12.78 -22.53
C LEU A 291 2.37 14.28 -22.55
N LYS A 292 3.32 15.17 -22.31
CA LYS A 292 3.10 16.61 -22.36
C LYS A 292 2.57 17.06 -23.73
N SER A 293 3.11 16.49 -24.81
CA SER A 293 2.65 16.83 -26.18
C SER A 293 1.21 16.37 -26.40
N MET A 294 0.82 15.20 -25.92
CA MET A 294 -0.55 14.70 -26.00
C MET A 294 -1.52 15.57 -25.18
N LEU A 295 -1.14 15.94 -23.95
CA LEU A 295 -1.94 16.80 -23.09
C LEU A 295 -2.09 18.24 -23.66
N ALA A 296 -1.05 18.74 -24.31
CA ALA A 296 -1.11 20.06 -24.98
C ALA A 296 -2.17 20.11 -26.10
N GLU A 297 -2.37 19.00 -26.81
CA GLU A 297 -3.42 18.89 -27.84
C GLU A 297 -4.79 18.62 -27.23
N ALA A 298 -4.86 17.79 -26.18
CA ALA A 298 -6.11 17.48 -25.49
C ALA A 298 -6.68 18.69 -24.74
N ARG A 299 -5.82 19.56 -24.20
CA ARG A 299 -6.15 20.71 -23.34
C ARG A 299 -7.11 20.33 -22.21
N PRO A 300 -6.72 19.40 -21.33
CA PRO A 300 -7.58 19.00 -20.23
C PRO A 300 -7.85 20.18 -19.29
N ASP A 301 -9.04 20.20 -18.70
CA ASP A 301 -9.41 21.15 -17.65
C ASP A 301 -8.74 20.80 -16.33
N GLU A 302 -8.52 19.51 -16.09
CA GLU A 302 -7.85 18.97 -14.90
C GLU A 302 -6.90 17.82 -15.30
N VAL A 303 -5.74 17.76 -14.63
CA VAL A 303 -4.77 16.68 -14.78
C VAL A 303 -4.55 16.07 -13.39
N HIS A 304 -5.10 14.89 -13.16
CA HIS A 304 -5.00 14.21 -11.89
C HIS A 304 -3.76 13.30 -11.86
N LEU A 305 -2.85 13.57 -10.93
CA LEU A 305 -1.72 12.71 -10.65
C LEU A 305 -2.15 11.58 -9.72
N VAL A 306 -2.11 10.36 -10.21
CA VAL A 306 -2.41 9.17 -9.40
C VAL A 306 -1.15 8.69 -8.70
N LEU A 307 -1.22 8.60 -7.38
CA LEU A 307 -0.16 8.09 -6.51
C LEU A 307 -0.71 6.95 -5.65
N SER A 308 0.09 5.92 -5.43
CA SER A 308 -0.27 4.82 -4.53
C SER A 308 0.09 5.18 -3.09
N ALA A 309 -0.84 5.02 -2.15
CA ALA A 309 -0.59 5.20 -0.72
C ALA A 309 0.43 4.20 -0.15
N THR A 310 0.71 3.11 -0.87
CA THR A 310 1.77 2.14 -0.49
C THR A 310 3.18 2.63 -0.81
N ALA A 311 3.33 3.78 -1.49
CA ALA A 311 4.63 4.34 -1.82
C ALA A 311 5.11 5.30 -0.72
N GLY A 312 6.41 5.27 -0.42
CA GLY A 312 6.98 6.19 0.57
C GLY A 312 6.87 7.67 0.16
N ALA A 313 6.65 8.55 1.13
CA ALA A 313 6.41 9.99 0.95
C ALA A 313 7.43 10.69 0.04
N ASN A 314 8.73 10.43 0.22
CA ASN A 314 9.78 11.03 -0.60
C ASN A 314 9.69 10.61 -2.08
N GLY A 315 9.31 9.36 -2.35
CA GLY A 315 9.09 8.87 -3.71
C GLY A 315 7.88 9.50 -4.36
N MET A 316 6.79 9.68 -3.59
CA MET A 316 5.58 10.37 -4.06
C MET A 316 5.85 11.85 -4.35
N ALA A 317 6.53 12.56 -3.45
CA ALA A 317 6.89 13.96 -3.63
C ALA A 317 7.78 14.16 -4.88
N ALA A 318 8.84 13.37 -5.02
CA ALA A 318 9.69 13.41 -6.22
C ALA A 318 8.92 13.08 -7.51
N THR A 319 7.92 12.19 -7.43
CA THR A 319 7.04 11.90 -8.56
C THR A 319 6.15 13.09 -8.87
N ALA A 320 5.57 13.75 -7.87
CA ALA A 320 4.74 14.94 -8.04
C ALA A 320 5.53 16.08 -8.69
N ASP A 321 6.76 16.32 -8.25
CA ASP A 321 7.65 17.33 -8.84
C ASP A 321 7.92 17.08 -10.33
N ARG A 322 8.16 15.82 -10.71
CA ARG A 322 8.40 15.46 -12.11
C ARG A 322 7.15 15.58 -12.97
N PHE A 323 6.00 15.18 -12.45
CA PHE A 323 4.74 15.29 -13.18
C PHE A 323 4.17 16.72 -13.19
N ALA A 324 4.71 17.65 -12.40
CA ALA A 324 4.36 19.07 -12.49
C ALA A 324 4.62 19.64 -13.90
N GLU A 325 5.63 19.12 -14.62
CA GLU A 325 5.97 19.52 -15.98
C GLU A 325 4.82 19.27 -17.00
N VAL A 326 3.93 18.33 -16.71
CA VAL A 326 2.77 18.02 -17.56
C VAL A 326 1.50 18.75 -17.12
N GLY A 327 1.61 19.64 -16.13
CA GLY A 327 0.52 20.50 -15.68
C GLY A 327 -0.47 19.82 -14.74
N THR A 328 0.00 18.98 -13.82
CA THR A 328 -0.85 18.35 -12.80
C THR A 328 -1.56 19.38 -11.93
N THR A 329 -2.86 19.18 -11.71
CA THR A 329 -3.74 20.11 -10.97
C THR A 329 -4.23 19.53 -9.63
N ALA A 330 -4.28 18.22 -9.51
CA ALA A 330 -4.74 17.53 -8.31
C ALA A 330 -4.08 16.17 -8.16
N ILE A 331 -4.15 15.59 -6.94
CA ILE A 331 -3.70 14.24 -6.62
C ILE A 331 -4.94 13.34 -6.44
N THR A 332 -4.84 12.11 -6.93
CA THR A 332 -5.71 11.00 -6.55
C THR A 332 -4.87 9.95 -5.84
N LEU A 333 -5.19 9.66 -4.59
CA LEU A 333 -4.52 8.62 -3.81
C LEU A 333 -5.25 7.30 -4.00
N THR A 334 -4.48 6.24 -4.23
CA THR A 334 -5.02 4.90 -4.48
C THR A 334 -4.41 3.88 -3.54
N LYS A 335 -5.05 2.70 -3.45
CA LYS A 335 -4.58 1.56 -2.67
C LYS A 335 -4.47 1.87 -1.18
N LEU A 336 -5.43 2.62 -0.67
CA LEU A 336 -5.49 2.90 0.75
C LEU A 336 -5.73 1.60 1.55
N ASP A 337 -6.47 0.65 0.98
CA ASP A 337 -6.72 -0.70 1.49
C ASP A 337 -5.46 -1.59 1.57
N GLU A 338 -4.41 -1.29 0.78
CA GLU A 338 -3.14 -2.00 0.80
C GLU A 338 -2.09 -1.32 1.72
N ALA A 339 -2.34 -0.09 2.17
CA ALA A 339 -1.43 0.66 3.02
C ALA A 339 -1.55 0.23 4.48
N THR A 340 -0.44 0.01 5.16
CA THR A 340 -0.40 -0.36 6.58
C THR A 340 -0.68 0.83 7.50
N SER A 341 -0.37 2.03 7.04
CA SER A 341 -0.53 3.30 7.74
C SER A 341 -0.54 4.45 6.74
N LEU A 342 -1.09 5.59 7.12
CA LEU A 342 -1.21 6.77 6.26
C LEU A 342 -0.44 8.00 6.78
N GLY A 343 0.26 7.91 7.91
CA GLY A 343 0.96 9.05 8.50
C GLY A 343 2.07 9.63 7.61
N HIS A 344 2.69 8.79 6.77
CA HIS A 344 3.68 9.25 5.79
C HIS A 344 3.10 10.24 4.75
N LEU A 345 1.77 10.25 4.55
CA LEU A 345 1.11 11.21 3.65
C LEU A 345 1.20 12.66 4.17
N ILE A 346 1.42 12.87 5.49
CA ILE A 346 1.65 14.20 6.05
C ILE A 346 2.89 14.84 5.40
N SER A 347 3.97 14.06 5.25
CA SER A 347 5.17 14.51 4.53
C SER A 347 4.88 14.83 3.06
N LEU A 348 4.02 14.06 2.39
CA LEU A 348 3.62 14.35 1.01
C LEU A 348 2.88 15.69 0.90
N ILE A 349 1.88 15.92 1.76
CA ILE A 349 1.05 17.13 1.74
C ILE A 349 1.90 18.39 1.93
N ARG A 350 2.88 18.33 2.82
CA ARG A 350 3.80 19.44 3.07
C ARG A 350 4.77 19.71 1.93
N LYS A 351 5.25 18.66 1.25
CA LYS A 351 6.19 18.75 0.12
C LYS A 351 5.51 19.04 -1.21
N CYS A 352 4.22 18.68 -1.35
CA CYS A 352 3.48 18.82 -2.59
C CYS A 352 2.28 19.75 -2.40
N PRO A 353 2.22 20.91 -3.08
CA PRO A 353 1.14 21.89 -2.90
C PRO A 353 -0.17 21.51 -3.60
N LEU A 354 -0.21 20.39 -4.34
CA LEU A 354 -1.38 19.95 -5.08
C LEU A 354 -2.49 19.49 -4.13
N PRO A 355 -3.73 19.88 -4.37
CA PRO A 355 -4.87 19.41 -3.58
C PRO A 355 -5.19 17.95 -3.90
N ILE A 356 -5.80 17.25 -2.94
CA ILE A 356 -6.27 15.88 -3.12
C ILE A 356 -7.72 15.90 -3.62
N ALA A 357 -8.01 15.16 -4.70
CA ALA A 357 -9.33 15.08 -5.33
C ALA A 357 -10.09 13.82 -4.89
N TYR A 358 -9.48 12.66 -5.06
CA TYR A 358 -10.11 11.37 -4.80
C TYR A 358 -9.21 10.43 -4.03
N LEU A 359 -9.87 9.49 -3.32
CA LEU A 359 -9.26 8.37 -2.61
C LEU A 359 -9.84 7.08 -3.16
N THR A 360 -9.02 6.02 -3.31
CA THR A 360 -9.53 4.67 -3.62
C THR A 360 -9.00 3.66 -2.62
N ASP A 361 -9.88 2.79 -2.15
CA ASP A 361 -9.70 1.88 -1.02
C ASP A 361 -10.12 0.44 -1.33
N GLY A 362 -10.02 0.01 -2.59
CA GLY A 362 -10.31 -1.36 -3.02
C GLY A 362 -10.35 -1.53 -4.52
N GLN A 363 -10.92 -2.63 -5.01
CA GLN A 363 -10.93 -3.02 -6.42
C GLN A 363 -12.31 -2.95 -7.08
N ASN A 364 -13.39 -2.74 -6.34
CA ASN A 364 -14.74 -2.72 -6.89
C ASN A 364 -15.02 -1.45 -7.69
N VAL A 365 -15.65 -1.62 -8.84
CA VAL A 365 -16.12 -0.55 -9.72
C VAL A 365 -17.64 -0.59 -9.70
N PRO A 366 -18.32 0.49 -9.34
CA PRO A 366 -17.83 1.85 -9.11
C PRO A 366 -17.54 2.24 -7.65
N ASP A 367 -17.68 1.34 -6.68
CA ASP A 367 -17.90 1.66 -5.27
C ASP A 367 -16.66 2.16 -4.53
N ASP A 368 -15.49 1.55 -4.75
CA ASP A 368 -14.27 1.81 -3.98
C ASP A 368 -13.53 3.08 -4.44
N ILE A 369 -14.26 4.17 -4.58
CA ILE A 369 -13.72 5.52 -4.81
C ILE A 369 -14.58 6.55 -4.10
N GLN A 370 -13.95 7.48 -3.43
CA GLN A 370 -14.61 8.57 -2.72
C GLN A 370 -13.90 9.91 -2.97
N VAL A 371 -14.65 10.99 -2.86
CA VAL A 371 -14.09 12.33 -2.88
C VAL A 371 -13.28 12.54 -1.62
N ALA A 372 -12.12 13.13 -1.72
CA ALA A 372 -11.27 13.42 -0.57
C ALA A 372 -11.96 14.47 0.34
N VAL A 373 -11.99 14.16 1.63
CA VAL A 373 -12.51 15.03 2.70
C VAL A 373 -11.40 15.21 3.72
N ALA A 374 -11.07 16.46 4.05
CA ALA A 374 -9.86 16.79 4.81
C ALA A 374 -9.88 16.22 6.23
N ASP A 375 -11.02 16.29 6.92
CA ASP A 375 -11.18 15.79 8.30
C ASP A 375 -10.98 14.26 8.39
N ARG A 376 -11.60 13.50 7.48
CA ARG A 376 -11.43 12.04 7.39
C ARG A 376 -10.00 11.65 7.09
N LEU A 377 -9.39 12.36 6.16
CA LEU A 377 -8.00 12.08 5.78
C LEU A 377 -7.03 12.41 6.93
N ALA A 378 -7.26 13.51 7.66
CA ALA A 378 -6.50 13.86 8.84
C ALA A 378 -6.61 12.80 9.94
N SER A 379 -7.82 12.32 10.23
CA SER A 379 -8.05 11.25 11.20
C SER A 379 -7.36 9.95 10.82
N ALA A 380 -7.48 9.54 9.56
CA ALA A 380 -6.83 8.33 9.04
C ALA A 380 -5.29 8.42 9.09
N MET A 381 -4.71 9.59 8.79
CA MET A 381 -3.25 9.81 8.88
C MET A 381 -2.71 9.73 10.31
N LEU A 382 -3.54 10.02 11.32
CA LEU A 382 -3.18 9.95 12.74
C LEU A 382 -3.51 8.59 13.37
N GLY A 383 -3.95 7.60 12.57
CA GLY A 383 -4.35 6.30 13.08
C GLY A 383 -5.58 6.35 14.00
N MET A 384 -6.45 7.33 13.80
CA MET A 384 -7.73 7.44 14.51
C MET A 384 -8.77 6.68 13.66
N GLU A 385 -9.10 5.45 14.07
CA GLU A 385 -10.21 4.69 13.47
C GLU A 385 -11.54 5.34 13.84
N GLU A 386 -12.47 5.39 12.85
CA GLU A 386 -13.87 5.74 13.09
C GLU A 386 -14.63 4.63 13.83
#